data_1a690528af42e4f0d26b96150aad2c5f
#
_entry.id   1a690528af42e4f0d26b96150aad2c5f
#
_cell.length_a   1.000
_cell.length_b   1.000
_cell.length_c   1.000
_cell.angle_alpha   90.00
_cell.angle_beta   90.00
_cell.angle_gamma   90.00
#
_symmetry.space_group_name_H-M   'P 1'
#
loop_
_entity.id
_entity.type
_entity.pdbx_description
1 polymer ?
#
loop_
_entity_poly.entity_id
_entity_poly.type
_entity_poly.pdbx_seq_one_letter_code
_entity_poly.pdbx_strand_id
1 'polypeptide(L)'
;MITNCGIRVAALTLIFCGTLAHPLVGQFLEMRASAPVSALEPSSIALADFNRDGKEDIAVAVGLGVSVLLGNGDGTFKAGVFYPIGQDQAVYSIVTADLRGNGILDVVATTNDDGINVLLGNGDGTFGEATSYPTVATPFYIAAGDFTNNGHPGVVALTYGTSKCDCLVVLPGNGDGTLGSPIFTYGVGGTTALVSGRFTASANLDVAVSLETGLNIYLGQGNGTFRLGNSYPISSGPGAITTASFRKNNILDLALTLPFGGGIAIYLGNGDGSFTEGETVPGGFADPVIAGDINGDGYPDLLALTGYPNTYLTTYLGNGDGTFQTGINYLLSGSPSNIGLGDFNGDHKQDVAVADYSGNSMVTLLNTGAVSFSPTAPLNFKKQQHGTTSAPQTVTLTNTGKAVLKISAMKASAQFGVSSTCGKEVAAGSNCVISVTFSPKTQGAKSGTVTINDSASSKPQVIELSGTGT
;
A
#
# COMPACT_ATOMS: atom_id res chain seq x y z
N MET A 1 -59.97 43.75 -13.34
CA MET A 1 -58.95 44.29 -14.26
C MET A 1 -57.64 43.64 -13.90
N ILE A 2 -57.28 42.67 -14.69
CA ILE A 2 -56.10 41.85 -14.47
C ILE A 2 -55.06 42.29 -15.48
N THR A 3 -53.96 42.85 -15.01
CA THR A 3 -52.82 43.19 -15.85
C THR A 3 -51.76 42.14 -15.74
N ASN A 4 -51.47 41.46 -16.84
CA ASN A 4 -50.37 40.50 -17.06
C ASN A 4 -49.02 41.18 -16.84
N CYS A 5 -48.17 40.63 -16.02
CA CYS A 5 -46.76 40.93 -15.93
C CYS A 5 -45.97 39.78 -16.58
N GLY A 6 -45.42 40.01 -17.74
CA GLY A 6 -44.62 39.05 -18.44
C GLY A 6 -43.26 38.89 -17.79
N ILE A 7 -42.91 37.67 -17.45
CA ILE A 7 -41.55 37.29 -16.96
C ILE A 7 -40.65 37.11 -18.19
N ARG A 8 -39.69 37.99 -18.38
CA ARG A 8 -38.58 37.80 -19.30
C ARG A 8 -37.55 36.85 -18.66
N VAL A 9 -37.37 35.72 -19.25
CA VAL A 9 -36.28 34.79 -18.91
C VAL A 9 -34.95 35.44 -19.40
N ALA A 10 -34.16 35.91 -18.46
CA ALA A 10 -32.77 36.31 -18.75
C ALA A 10 -31.91 35.06 -18.83
N ALA A 11 -31.28 34.83 -19.96
CA ALA A 11 -30.29 33.80 -20.14
C ALA A 11 -29.12 34.04 -19.17
N LEU A 12 -28.97 33.18 -18.17
CA LEU A 12 -27.83 33.19 -17.26
C LEU A 12 -26.65 32.56 -18.00
N THR A 13 -25.78 33.39 -18.51
CA THR A 13 -24.46 32.93 -19.03
C THR A 13 -23.68 32.41 -17.84
N LEU A 14 -23.53 31.10 -17.73
CA LEU A 14 -22.57 30.48 -16.82
C LEU A 14 -21.16 30.88 -17.27
N ILE A 15 -20.61 31.84 -16.57
CA ILE A 15 -19.18 32.08 -16.59
C ILE A 15 -18.54 30.86 -15.93
N PHE A 16 -17.99 29.95 -16.72
CA PHE A 16 -17.04 28.97 -16.25
C PHE A 16 -15.87 29.72 -15.64
N CYS A 17 -15.90 29.91 -14.34
CA CYS A 17 -14.72 30.28 -13.57
C CYS A 17 -13.75 29.09 -13.73
N GLY A 18 -12.82 29.24 -14.66
CA GLY A 18 -11.74 28.28 -14.84
C GLY A 18 -11.09 28.08 -13.48
N THR A 19 -11.26 26.91 -12.90
CA THR A 19 -10.41 26.46 -11.81
C THR A 19 -9.00 26.52 -12.36
N LEU A 20 -8.22 27.47 -11.89
CA LEU A 20 -6.77 27.46 -12.03
C LEU A 20 -6.33 26.11 -11.51
N ALA A 21 -6.03 25.18 -12.44
CA ALA A 21 -5.31 23.97 -12.11
C ALA A 21 -3.99 24.44 -11.50
N HIS A 22 -3.92 24.45 -10.19
CA HIS A 22 -2.64 24.58 -9.51
C HIS A 22 -1.80 23.41 -10.04
N PRO A 23 -0.59 23.65 -10.55
CA PRO A 23 0.28 22.54 -10.90
C PRO A 23 0.44 21.70 -9.62
N LEU A 24 -0.03 20.47 -9.67
CA LEU A 24 0.12 19.49 -8.59
C LEU A 24 1.60 19.13 -8.52
N VAL A 25 2.36 19.99 -7.85
CA VAL A 25 3.80 19.82 -7.67
C VAL A 25 4.00 18.70 -6.67
N GLY A 26 4.57 17.61 -7.12
CA GLY A 26 5.04 16.51 -6.27
C GLY A 26 4.10 15.32 -6.10
N GLN A 27 3.02 15.20 -6.90
CA GLN A 27 2.26 13.95 -6.96
C GLN A 27 3.00 12.95 -7.85
N PHE A 28 3.22 11.74 -7.35
CA PHE A 28 3.84 10.62 -8.06
C PHE A 28 2.91 9.42 -8.21
N LEU A 29 1.72 9.47 -7.59
CA LEU A 29 0.66 8.49 -7.76
C LEU A 29 -0.37 9.00 -8.78
N GLU A 30 -0.68 8.19 -9.77
CA GLU A 30 -1.73 8.41 -10.75
C GLU A 30 -2.87 7.41 -10.57
N MET A 31 -4.10 7.89 -10.43
CA MET A 31 -5.28 7.03 -10.47
C MET A 31 -5.38 6.38 -11.86
N ARG A 32 -5.37 5.05 -11.91
CA ARG A 32 -5.29 4.32 -13.18
C ARG A 32 -6.55 3.56 -13.52
N ALA A 33 -7.05 2.75 -12.63
CA ALA A 33 -8.13 1.83 -12.89
C ALA A 33 -9.08 1.70 -11.71
N SER A 34 -10.33 1.39 -12.03
CA SER A 34 -11.31 0.90 -11.07
C SER A 34 -11.75 -0.48 -11.52
N ALA A 35 -11.61 -1.48 -10.67
CA ALA A 35 -12.02 -2.85 -10.92
C ALA A 35 -13.20 -3.19 -10.00
N PRO A 36 -14.36 -3.65 -10.54
CA PRO A 36 -15.48 -4.02 -9.70
C PRO A 36 -15.13 -5.26 -8.88
N VAL A 37 -15.44 -5.23 -7.59
CA VAL A 37 -15.46 -6.42 -6.74
C VAL A 37 -16.77 -7.18 -6.98
N SER A 38 -16.74 -8.49 -6.76
CA SER A 38 -17.89 -9.36 -7.06
C SER A 38 -19.04 -9.29 -6.05
N ALA A 39 -18.91 -8.47 -4.97
CA ALA A 39 -19.91 -8.28 -3.94
C ALA A 39 -19.85 -6.85 -3.36
N LEU A 40 -20.74 -6.55 -2.40
CA LEU A 40 -20.89 -5.21 -1.83
C LEU A 40 -19.93 -4.98 -0.64
N GLU A 41 -19.64 -3.70 -0.37
CA GLU A 41 -19.02 -3.23 0.87
C GLU A 41 -17.57 -3.71 1.10
N PRO A 42 -16.63 -3.43 0.19
CA PRO A 42 -15.24 -3.80 0.40
C PRO A 42 -14.65 -3.06 1.62
N SER A 43 -14.04 -3.82 2.56
CA SER A 43 -13.64 -3.31 3.87
C SER A 43 -12.17 -3.56 4.24
N SER A 44 -11.60 -4.70 3.87
CA SER A 44 -10.23 -5.08 4.20
C SER A 44 -9.54 -5.68 2.99
N ILE A 45 -8.24 -5.40 2.82
CA ILE A 45 -7.44 -5.80 1.66
C ILE A 45 -6.28 -6.68 2.13
N ALA A 46 -6.02 -7.76 1.39
CA ALA A 46 -4.79 -8.53 1.50
C ALA A 46 -4.21 -8.76 0.10
N LEU A 47 -2.90 -8.61 -0.02
CA LEU A 47 -2.17 -8.68 -1.28
C LEU A 47 -1.30 -9.92 -1.33
N ALA A 48 -1.22 -10.58 -2.48
CA ALA A 48 -0.36 -11.71 -2.73
C ALA A 48 -0.39 -12.13 -4.21
N ASP A 49 0.58 -12.91 -4.65
CA ASP A 49 0.54 -13.64 -5.92
C ASP A 49 -0.14 -15.01 -5.68
N PHE A 50 -1.50 -15.04 -5.79
CA PHE A 50 -2.30 -16.24 -5.51
C PHE A 50 -2.23 -17.29 -6.62
N ASN A 51 -1.86 -16.88 -7.83
CA ASN A 51 -1.79 -17.76 -8.99
C ASN A 51 -0.37 -18.10 -9.43
N ARG A 52 0.66 -17.55 -8.75
CA ARG A 52 2.08 -17.77 -8.99
C ARG A 52 2.53 -17.34 -10.39
N ASP A 53 1.92 -16.30 -10.94
CA ASP A 53 2.30 -15.75 -12.24
C ASP A 53 3.30 -14.59 -12.12
N GLY A 54 3.73 -14.26 -10.91
CA GLY A 54 4.70 -13.20 -10.59
C GLY A 54 4.09 -11.81 -10.54
N LYS A 55 2.75 -11.70 -10.49
CA LYS A 55 2.02 -10.43 -10.38
C LYS A 55 1.24 -10.39 -9.08
N GLU A 56 1.11 -9.20 -8.53
CA GLU A 56 0.29 -8.99 -7.34
C GLU A 56 -1.21 -9.11 -7.66
N ASP A 57 -1.89 -9.96 -6.89
CA ASP A 57 -3.33 -10.13 -6.87
C ASP A 57 -3.91 -9.48 -5.61
N ILE A 58 -5.22 -9.27 -5.58
CA ILE A 58 -5.92 -8.67 -4.43
C ILE A 58 -7.00 -9.63 -3.92
N ALA A 59 -6.97 -9.94 -2.63
CA ALA A 59 -8.12 -10.45 -1.90
C ALA A 59 -8.78 -9.30 -1.13
N VAL A 60 -10.09 -9.21 -1.19
CA VAL A 60 -10.88 -8.13 -0.56
C VAL A 60 -11.98 -8.76 0.28
N ALA A 61 -12.07 -8.36 1.55
CA ALA A 61 -13.24 -8.65 2.37
C ALA A 61 -14.44 -7.88 1.83
N VAL A 62 -15.52 -8.57 1.52
CA VAL A 62 -16.75 -8.00 0.96
C VAL A 62 -17.95 -8.62 1.66
N GLY A 63 -18.87 -7.81 2.15
CA GLY A 63 -20.13 -8.27 2.74
C GLY A 63 -20.04 -9.65 3.42
N LEU A 64 -20.41 -10.69 2.69
CA LEU A 64 -20.54 -12.09 3.21
C LEU A 64 -19.40 -13.02 2.75
N GLY A 65 -18.25 -12.51 2.34
CA GLY A 65 -17.15 -13.35 1.87
C GLY A 65 -15.91 -12.59 1.44
N VAL A 66 -15.14 -13.22 0.58
CA VAL A 66 -13.91 -12.66 -0.02
C VAL A 66 -14.05 -12.60 -1.54
N SER A 67 -13.73 -11.47 -2.12
CA SER A 67 -13.56 -11.31 -3.57
C SER A 67 -12.08 -11.34 -3.92
N VAL A 68 -11.67 -12.19 -4.85
CA VAL A 68 -10.29 -12.29 -5.32
C VAL A 68 -10.18 -11.75 -6.74
N LEU A 69 -9.31 -10.78 -6.95
CA LEU A 69 -9.05 -10.13 -8.23
C LEU A 69 -7.62 -10.44 -8.67
N LEU A 70 -7.46 -11.15 -9.79
CA LEU A 70 -6.14 -11.49 -10.31
C LEU A 70 -5.56 -10.33 -11.12
N GLY A 71 -4.31 -9.97 -10.83
CA GLY A 71 -3.59 -8.89 -11.48
C GLY A 71 -3.23 -9.20 -12.95
N ASN A 72 -3.35 -8.20 -13.82
CA ASN A 72 -2.88 -8.31 -15.20
C ASN A 72 -1.40 -7.89 -15.35
N GLY A 73 -0.80 -7.29 -14.30
CA GLY A 73 0.57 -6.80 -14.28
C GLY A 73 0.74 -5.47 -15.02
N ASP A 74 -0.33 -4.73 -15.23
CA ASP A 74 -0.34 -3.39 -15.84
C ASP A 74 -1.13 -2.37 -14.99
N GLY A 75 -1.38 -2.72 -13.72
CA GLY A 75 -2.20 -1.93 -12.79
C GLY A 75 -3.70 -2.20 -12.89
N THR A 76 -4.13 -3.10 -13.78
CA THR A 76 -5.52 -3.54 -13.90
C THR A 76 -5.70 -4.96 -13.37
N PHE A 77 -6.95 -5.35 -13.12
CA PHE A 77 -7.29 -6.67 -12.58
C PHE A 77 -8.35 -7.35 -13.43
N LYS A 78 -8.38 -8.67 -13.38
CA LYS A 78 -9.51 -9.46 -13.88
C LYS A 78 -10.74 -9.22 -12.99
N ALA A 79 -11.92 -9.55 -13.50
CA ALA A 79 -13.14 -9.49 -12.70
C ALA A 79 -13.00 -10.35 -11.44
N GLY A 80 -13.43 -9.81 -10.29
CA GLY A 80 -13.36 -10.51 -9.02
C GLY A 80 -14.14 -11.80 -9.00
N VAL A 81 -13.59 -12.84 -8.36
CA VAL A 81 -14.27 -14.12 -8.09
C VAL A 81 -14.65 -14.12 -6.61
N PHE A 82 -15.92 -14.37 -6.33
CA PHE A 82 -16.45 -14.38 -4.98
C PHE A 82 -16.35 -15.75 -4.32
N TYR A 83 -15.84 -15.78 -3.10
CA TYR A 83 -15.77 -16.95 -2.23
C TYR A 83 -16.60 -16.67 -0.98
N PRO A 84 -17.76 -17.35 -0.81
CA PRO A 84 -18.61 -17.13 0.37
C PRO A 84 -17.96 -17.67 1.64
N ILE A 85 -18.15 -16.93 2.74
CA ILE A 85 -17.78 -17.36 4.09
C ILE A 85 -19.06 -17.45 4.91
N GLY A 86 -19.62 -18.68 4.96
CA GLY A 86 -20.87 -18.94 5.69
C GLY A 86 -22.10 -18.28 5.08
N GLN A 87 -23.19 -18.29 5.85
CA GLN A 87 -24.46 -17.62 5.48
C GLN A 87 -24.68 -16.46 6.47
N ASP A 88 -24.98 -15.27 5.95
CA ASP A 88 -25.31 -14.07 6.72
C ASP A 88 -24.20 -13.55 7.66
N GLN A 89 -22.92 -13.73 7.29
CA GLN A 89 -21.77 -13.38 8.13
C GLN A 89 -20.93 -12.28 7.49
N ALA A 90 -20.89 -11.10 8.12
CA ALA A 90 -20.03 -10.01 7.68
C ALA A 90 -18.56 -10.34 7.95
N VAL A 91 -17.69 -10.10 6.95
CA VAL A 91 -16.24 -10.22 7.07
C VAL A 91 -15.65 -8.88 7.48
N TYR A 92 -14.85 -8.87 8.55
CA TYR A 92 -14.26 -7.66 9.09
C TYR A 92 -12.82 -7.41 8.65
N SER A 93 -11.98 -8.45 8.73
CA SER A 93 -10.56 -8.34 8.42
C SER A 93 -10.05 -9.60 7.75
N ILE A 94 -9.10 -9.45 6.83
CA ILE A 94 -8.45 -10.57 6.15
C ILE A 94 -6.94 -10.43 6.18
N VAL A 95 -6.24 -11.57 6.21
CA VAL A 95 -4.80 -11.67 6.04
C VAL A 95 -4.44 -12.85 5.14
N THR A 96 -3.25 -12.84 4.58
CA THR A 96 -2.67 -13.96 3.83
C THR A 96 -1.60 -14.67 4.64
N ALA A 97 -1.53 -15.99 4.52
CA ALA A 97 -0.47 -16.80 5.11
C ALA A 97 -0.28 -18.09 4.31
N ASP A 98 0.93 -18.64 4.30
CA ASP A 98 1.19 -20.00 3.82
C ASP A 98 1.05 -20.96 5.01
N LEU A 99 -0.21 -21.37 5.32
CA LEU A 99 -0.53 -22.23 6.44
C LEU A 99 -0.03 -23.67 6.28
N ARG A 100 0.36 -24.04 5.05
CA ARG A 100 0.81 -25.39 4.69
C ARG A 100 2.33 -25.49 4.48
N GLY A 101 3.04 -24.36 4.45
CA GLY A 101 4.47 -24.31 4.17
C GLY A 101 4.84 -24.79 2.75
N ASN A 102 3.91 -24.69 1.80
CA ASN A 102 4.07 -25.19 0.44
C ASN A 102 4.28 -24.08 -0.62
N GLY A 103 4.38 -22.82 -0.17
CA GLY A 103 4.54 -21.64 -0.98
C GLY A 103 3.25 -21.20 -1.70
N ILE A 104 2.10 -21.77 -1.37
CA ILE A 104 0.78 -21.32 -1.82
C ILE A 104 0.13 -20.53 -0.70
N LEU A 105 -0.27 -19.30 -0.99
CA LEU A 105 -0.88 -18.44 0.01
C LEU A 105 -2.37 -18.76 0.19
N ASP A 106 -2.77 -18.81 1.44
CA ASP A 106 -4.14 -19.02 1.89
C ASP A 106 -4.68 -17.67 2.40
N VAL A 107 -6.01 -17.52 2.47
CA VAL A 107 -6.67 -16.34 3.03
C VAL A 107 -7.33 -16.73 4.36
N VAL A 108 -7.10 -15.92 5.37
CA VAL A 108 -7.75 -16.08 6.68
C VAL A 108 -8.59 -14.84 6.96
N ALA A 109 -9.84 -15.05 7.32
CA ALA A 109 -10.83 -13.99 7.50
C ALA A 109 -11.49 -14.08 8.89
N THR A 110 -11.80 -12.91 9.46
CA THR A 110 -12.61 -12.80 10.69
C THR A 110 -14.05 -12.48 10.32
N THR A 111 -15.00 -13.05 11.07
CA THR A 111 -16.44 -12.86 10.83
C THR A 111 -17.20 -12.54 12.12
N ASN A 112 -18.43 -12.01 11.97
CA ASN A 112 -19.27 -11.57 13.08
C ASN A 112 -19.94 -12.71 13.87
N ASP A 113 -19.71 -13.97 13.50
CA ASP A 113 -20.29 -15.16 14.16
C ASP A 113 -19.34 -15.82 15.15
N ASP A 114 -18.44 -15.06 15.75
CA ASP A 114 -17.40 -15.55 16.64
C ASP A 114 -16.44 -16.56 15.95
N GLY A 115 -16.12 -16.35 14.66
CA GLY A 115 -15.33 -17.26 13.87
C GLY A 115 -14.13 -16.67 13.13
N ILE A 116 -13.10 -17.49 12.98
CA ILE A 116 -11.99 -17.28 12.04
C ILE A 116 -12.13 -18.32 10.94
N ASN A 117 -12.10 -17.89 9.69
CA ASN A 117 -12.36 -18.73 8.54
C ASN A 117 -11.11 -18.81 7.66
N VAL A 118 -10.77 -20.01 7.18
CA VAL A 118 -9.63 -20.28 6.31
C VAL A 118 -10.13 -20.70 4.93
N LEU A 119 -9.64 -20.03 3.91
CA LEU A 119 -9.79 -20.37 2.51
C LEU A 119 -8.43 -20.83 1.99
N LEU A 120 -8.28 -22.12 1.72
CA LEU A 120 -7.03 -22.69 1.21
C LEU A 120 -6.87 -22.38 -0.28
N GLY A 121 -5.75 -21.76 -0.64
CA GLY A 121 -5.43 -21.47 -2.03
C GLY A 121 -5.05 -22.73 -2.82
N ASN A 122 -5.41 -22.80 -4.10
CA ASN A 122 -5.04 -23.88 -4.99
C ASN A 122 -3.74 -23.59 -5.77
N GLY A 123 -3.22 -22.34 -5.68
CA GLY A 123 -2.01 -21.89 -6.38
C GLY A 123 -2.24 -21.52 -7.84
N ASP A 124 -3.50 -21.46 -8.27
CA ASP A 124 -3.93 -21.02 -9.59
C ASP A 124 -4.85 -19.78 -9.51
N GLY A 125 -4.91 -19.14 -8.34
CA GLY A 125 -5.78 -18.00 -8.04
C GLY A 125 -7.18 -18.39 -7.59
N THR A 126 -7.47 -19.69 -7.47
CA THR A 126 -8.73 -20.20 -6.91
C THR A 126 -8.52 -20.68 -5.48
N PHE A 127 -9.62 -20.78 -4.73
CA PHE A 127 -9.63 -21.20 -3.33
C PHE A 127 -10.66 -22.31 -3.11
N GLY A 128 -10.39 -23.14 -2.09
CA GLY A 128 -11.34 -24.12 -1.59
C GLY A 128 -12.50 -23.49 -0.80
N GLU A 129 -13.40 -24.34 -0.32
CA GLU A 129 -14.46 -23.92 0.62
C GLU A 129 -13.87 -23.41 1.92
N ALA A 130 -14.53 -22.43 2.54
CA ALA A 130 -14.11 -21.87 3.81
C ALA A 130 -14.26 -22.90 4.94
N THR A 131 -13.22 -23.06 5.76
CA THR A 131 -13.26 -23.85 7.01
C THR A 131 -13.29 -22.90 8.19
N SER A 132 -14.32 -23.03 9.05
CA SER A 132 -14.53 -22.15 10.18
C SER A 132 -13.90 -22.73 11.47
N TYR A 133 -13.28 -21.85 12.24
CA TYR A 133 -12.68 -22.10 13.55
C TYR A 133 -13.33 -21.15 14.56
N PRO A 134 -14.19 -21.67 15.47
CA PRO A 134 -14.92 -20.82 16.39
C PRO A 134 -14.00 -20.18 17.43
N THR A 135 -14.27 -18.93 17.74
CA THR A 135 -13.73 -18.17 18.86
C THR A 135 -14.81 -17.94 19.92
N VAL A 136 -14.45 -17.43 21.09
CA VAL A 136 -15.44 -17.22 22.17
C VAL A 136 -16.15 -15.87 22.08
N ALA A 137 -15.66 -14.99 21.22
CA ALA A 137 -16.19 -13.64 20.97
C ALA A 137 -15.83 -13.22 19.56
N THR A 138 -16.51 -12.19 19.04
CA THR A 138 -16.35 -11.72 17.65
C THR A 138 -14.93 -11.20 17.40
N PRO A 139 -14.16 -11.81 16.50
CA PRO A 139 -12.85 -11.32 16.10
C PRO A 139 -13.00 -10.18 15.07
N PHE A 140 -12.38 -9.03 15.32
CA PHE A 140 -12.45 -7.85 14.43
C PHE A 140 -11.17 -7.66 13.62
N TYR A 141 -10.02 -7.82 14.26
CA TYR A 141 -8.70 -7.60 13.66
C TYR A 141 -7.87 -8.87 13.75
N ILE A 142 -7.07 -9.13 12.73
CA ILE A 142 -6.28 -10.35 12.62
C ILE A 142 -4.87 -10.05 12.09
N ALA A 143 -3.88 -10.79 12.59
CA ALA A 143 -2.54 -10.84 12.02
C ALA A 143 -2.06 -12.30 11.92
N ALA A 144 -1.29 -12.61 10.89
CA ALA A 144 -0.70 -13.93 10.69
C ALA A 144 0.74 -13.98 11.18
N GLY A 145 1.16 -15.15 11.69
CA GLY A 145 2.52 -15.41 12.14
C GLY A 145 2.65 -16.66 13.01
N ASP A 146 3.87 -17.08 13.27
CA ASP A 146 4.15 -18.17 14.20
C ASP A 146 4.25 -17.62 15.63
N PHE A 147 3.12 -17.57 16.33
CA PHE A 147 3.03 -17.10 17.72
C PHE A 147 3.38 -18.17 18.76
N THR A 148 3.59 -19.40 18.32
CA THR A 148 3.86 -20.57 19.20
C THR A 148 5.27 -21.13 19.02
N ASN A 149 6.06 -20.59 18.09
CA ASN A 149 7.39 -21.08 17.72
C ASN A 149 7.39 -22.57 17.33
N ASN A 150 6.29 -23.05 16.74
CA ASN A 150 6.17 -24.42 16.25
C ASN A 150 6.65 -24.60 14.81
N GLY A 151 7.07 -23.51 14.15
CA GLY A 151 7.53 -23.47 12.78
C GLY A 151 6.42 -23.33 11.73
N HIS A 152 5.16 -23.20 12.14
CA HIS A 152 3.99 -23.09 11.27
C HIS A 152 3.23 -21.79 11.55
N PRO A 153 2.95 -20.98 10.51
CA PRO A 153 2.13 -19.79 10.69
C PRO A 153 0.73 -20.13 11.20
N GLY A 154 0.31 -19.44 12.23
CA GLY A 154 -1.05 -19.38 12.70
C GLY A 154 -1.56 -17.94 12.62
N VAL A 155 -2.55 -17.60 13.43
CA VAL A 155 -3.10 -16.25 13.49
C VAL A 155 -3.29 -15.81 14.94
N VAL A 156 -3.18 -14.49 15.15
CA VAL A 156 -3.68 -13.81 16.36
C VAL A 156 -4.82 -12.90 15.95
N ALA A 157 -5.92 -12.97 16.67
CA ALA A 157 -7.04 -12.07 16.48
C ALA A 157 -7.38 -11.34 17.76
N LEU A 158 -7.91 -10.14 17.57
CA LEU A 158 -8.42 -9.29 18.62
C LEU A 158 -9.93 -9.43 18.68
N THR A 159 -10.47 -9.89 19.80
CA THR A 159 -11.90 -10.13 19.97
C THR A 159 -12.54 -9.08 20.84
N TYR A 160 -13.78 -8.74 20.52
CA TYR A 160 -14.61 -7.82 21.30
C TYR A 160 -15.97 -8.50 21.58
N GLY A 161 -16.41 -8.45 22.82
CA GLY A 161 -17.71 -9.01 23.17
C GLY A 161 -18.14 -8.71 24.59
N THR A 162 -19.31 -8.15 24.71
CA THR A 162 -19.89 -7.58 25.94
C THR A 162 -20.07 -8.55 27.11
N SER A 163 -19.85 -9.84 26.92
CA SER A 163 -20.10 -10.85 27.98
C SER A 163 -19.10 -12.00 28.04
N LYS A 164 -18.18 -12.11 27.07
CA LYS A 164 -17.32 -13.31 27.00
C LYS A 164 -15.84 -13.00 27.10
N CYS A 165 -15.29 -12.10 26.26
CA CYS A 165 -13.86 -11.86 26.23
C CYS A 165 -13.50 -10.64 25.39
N ASP A 166 -12.89 -9.63 25.99
CA ASP A 166 -12.03 -8.68 25.28
C ASP A 166 -10.62 -9.26 25.39
N CYS A 167 -10.19 -10.01 24.40
CA CYS A 167 -8.96 -10.80 24.49
C CYS A 167 -8.21 -10.90 23.16
N LEU A 168 -6.92 -11.21 23.27
CA LEU A 168 -6.16 -11.75 22.16
C LEU A 168 -6.41 -13.27 22.12
N VAL A 169 -6.77 -13.79 20.97
CA VAL A 169 -6.89 -15.22 20.71
C VAL A 169 -5.89 -15.63 19.64
N VAL A 170 -5.07 -16.63 19.96
CA VAL A 170 -4.14 -17.27 19.02
C VAL A 170 -4.71 -18.60 18.60
N LEU A 171 -4.80 -18.83 17.28
CA LEU A 171 -5.01 -20.15 16.72
C LEU A 171 -3.69 -20.58 16.07
N PRO A 172 -2.96 -21.54 16.66
CA PRO A 172 -1.70 -22.03 16.11
C PRO A 172 -1.91 -22.70 14.75
N GLY A 173 -0.97 -22.53 13.83
CA GLY A 173 -0.96 -23.31 12.59
C GLY A 173 -0.49 -24.75 12.86
N ASN A 174 -1.11 -25.73 12.21
CA ASN A 174 -0.69 -27.15 12.28
C ASN A 174 0.27 -27.53 11.14
N GLY A 175 0.49 -26.63 10.15
CA GLY A 175 1.35 -26.88 9.00
C GLY A 175 0.71 -27.69 7.88
N ASP A 176 -0.57 -28.01 7.99
CA ASP A 176 -1.35 -28.76 7.00
C ASP A 176 -2.51 -27.93 6.41
N GLY A 177 -2.56 -26.63 6.74
CA GLY A 177 -3.64 -25.72 6.37
C GLY A 177 -4.75 -25.60 7.41
N THR A 178 -4.69 -26.40 8.47
CA THR A 178 -5.62 -26.30 9.60
C THR A 178 -5.04 -25.45 10.73
N LEU A 179 -5.95 -24.93 11.56
CA LEU A 179 -5.60 -24.20 12.77
C LEU A 179 -5.90 -25.07 14.02
N GLY A 180 -5.08 -24.91 15.03
CA GLY A 180 -5.22 -25.61 16.32
C GLY A 180 -6.26 -24.95 17.23
N SER A 181 -6.39 -25.50 18.45
CA SER A 181 -7.30 -24.96 19.45
C SER A 181 -6.92 -23.55 19.89
N PRO A 182 -7.92 -22.68 20.15
CA PRO A 182 -7.66 -21.29 20.51
C PRO A 182 -6.99 -21.17 21.88
N ILE A 183 -5.99 -20.28 21.96
CA ILE A 183 -5.23 -19.91 23.16
C ILE A 183 -5.54 -18.45 23.49
N PHE A 184 -5.97 -18.17 24.72
CA PHE A 184 -6.48 -16.84 25.08
C PHE A 184 -5.53 -16.08 26.00
N THR A 185 -5.42 -14.76 25.74
CA THR A 185 -4.89 -13.77 26.68
C THR A 185 -6.00 -12.80 27.02
N TYR A 186 -6.49 -12.85 28.25
CA TYR A 186 -7.66 -12.10 28.74
C TYR A 186 -7.29 -10.70 29.23
N GLY A 187 -8.32 -9.82 29.32
CA GLY A 187 -8.18 -8.49 29.94
C GLY A 187 -7.49 -7.47 29.07
N VAL A 188 -7.66 -7.58 27.76
CA VAL A 188 -7.06 -6.64 26.80
C VAL A 188 -7.80 -5.30 26.77
N GLY A 189 -9.11 -5.29 26.98
CA GLY A 189 -9.94 -4.07 27.01
C GLY A 189 -10.56 -3.71 25.66
N GLY A 190 -11.28 -2.59 25.63
CA GLY A 190 -11.92 -2.05 24.43
C GLY A 190 -10.88 -1.69 23.37
N THR A 191 -10.92 -2.35 22.22
CA THR A 191 -9.83 -2.42 21.25
C THR A 191 -10.24 -1.84 19.91
N THR A 192 -9.30 -1.19 19.21
CA THR A 192 -9.55 -0.52 17.93
C THR A 192 -8.73 -1.07 16.78
N ALA A 193 -7.53 -1.63 17.02
CA ALA A 193 -6.72 -2.30 16.00
C ALA A 193 -5.56 -3.09 16.63
N LEU A 194 -4.90 -3.95 15.86
CA LEU A 194 -3.67 -4.64 16.27
C LEU A 194 -2.65 -4.68 15.13
N VAL A 195 -1.39 -4.80 15.50
CA VAL A 195 -0.29 -5.18 14.61
C VAL A 195 0.67 -6.10 15.35
N SER A 196 1.21 -7.10 14.63
CA SER A 196 2.24 -7.99 15.17
C SER A 196 3.63 -7.59 14.68
N GLY A 197 4.64 -7.86 15.50
CA GLY A 197 6.03 -7.60 15.16
C GLY A 197 6.98 -8.10 16.24
N ARG A 198 8.27 -8.07 15.96
CA ARG A 198 9.31 -8.33 16.97
C ARG A 198 9.75 -7.01 17.58
N PHE A 199 9.09 -6.61 18.66
CA PHE A 199 9.40 -5.37 19.37
C PHE A 199 10.51 -5.54 20.42
N THR A 200 10.88 -6.81 20.67
CA THR A 200 12.00 -7.19 21.52
C THR A 200 13.07 -7.92 20.72
N ALA A 201 14.25 -8.10 21.32
CA ALA A 201 15.32 -8.92 20.74
C ALA A 201 15.01 -10.43 20.77
N SER A 202 13.88 -10.85 21.35
CA SER A 202 13.45 -12.25 21.36
C SER A 202 13.03 -12.73 19.97
N ALA A 203 13.01 -14.05 19.77
CA ALA A 203 12.48 -14.64 18.53
C ALA A 203 10.95 -14.62 18.47
N ASN A 204 10.28 -14.36 19.59
CA ASN A 204 8.83 -14.39 19.70
C ASN A 204 8.18 -13.20 18.98
N LEU A 205 7.03 -13.40 18.40
CA LEU A 205 6.19 -12.33 17.90
C LEU A 205 5.45 -11.67 19.06
N ASP A 206 5.55 -10.36 19.12
CA ASP A 206 4.83 -9.49 20.03
C ASP A 206 3.62 -8.87 19.31
N VAL A 207 2.70 -8.28 20.06
CA VAL A 207 1.51 -7.61 19.51
C VAL A 207 1.38 -6.22 20.13
N ALA A 208 1.23 -5.20 19.30
CA ALA A 208 0.80 -3.88 19.71
C ALA A 208 -0.70 -3.75 19.45
N VAL A 209 -1.43 -3.28 20.45
CA VAL A 209 -2.89 -3.14 20.42
C VAL A 209 -3.26 -1.71 20.71
N SER A 210 -3.98 -1.05 19.79
CA SER A 210 -4.60 0.22 20.07
C SER A 210 -5.93 0.01 20.79
N LEU A 211 -6.18 0.86 21.79
CA LEU A 211 -7.33 0.81 22.69
C LEU A 211 -8.03 2.15 22.65
N GLU A 212 -9.30 2.21 23.05
CA GLU A 212 -10.01 3.48 23.23
C GLU A 212 -9.28 4.47 24.16
N THR A 213 -8.37 3.98 25.02
CA THR A 213 -7.67 4.77 26.03
C THR A 213 -6.16 4.82 25.82
N GLY A 214 -5.62 4.22 24.75
CA GLY A 214 -4.18 4.23 24.51
C GLY A 214 -3.63 3.11 23.65
N LEU A 215 -2.36 2.81 23.86
CA LEU A 215 -1.60 1.75 23.21
C LEU A 215 -1.04 0.80 24.26
N ASN A 216 -1.28 -0.49 24.10
CA ASN A 216 -0.68 -1.55 24.91
C ASN A 216 0.25 -2.43 24.06
N ILE A 217 1.38 -2.79 24.63
CA ILE A 217 2.32 -3.74 24.04
C ILE A 217 2.22 -5.09 24.78
N TYR A 218 1.91 -6.14 24.06
CA TYR A 218 1.79 -7.49 24.56
C TYR A 218 2.98 -8.32 24.07
N LEU A 219 3.83 -8.75 25.00
CA LEU A 219 5.04 -9.51 24.72
C LEU A 219 4.75 -11.01 24.61
N GLY A 220 5.04 -11.58 23.45
CA GLY A 220 4.83 -12.99 23.16
C GLY A 220 5.69 -13.92 24.00
N GLN A 221 5.09 -14.99 24.50
CA GLN A 221 5.79 -16.00 25.31
C GLN A 221 6.28 -17.19 24.46
N GLY A 222 6.01 -17.19 23.14
CA GLY A 222 6.39 -18.27 22.24
C GLY A 222 5.55 -19.55 22.39
N ASN A 223 4.45 -19.49 23.10
CA ASN A 223 3.52 -20.58 23.33
C ASN A 223 2.06 -20.19 23.03
N GLY A 224 1.86 -19.11 22.27
CA GLY A 224 0.55 -18.55 21.94
C GLY A 224 -0.05 -17.64 23.00
N THR A 225 0.58 -17.48 24.17
CA THR A 225 0.14 -16.52 25.19
C THR A 225 0.98 -15.25 25.15
N PHE A 226 0.42 -14.16 25.68
CA PHE A 226 1.08 -12.88 25.78
C PHE A 226 1.11 -12.37 27.22
N ARG A 227 2.12 -11.58 27.54
CA ARG A 227 2.23 -10.84 28.80
C ARG A 227 2.15 -9.34 28.47
N LEU A 228 1.31 -8.61 29.21
CA LEU A 228 1.30 -7.15 29.10
C LEU A 228 2.69 -6.61 29.43
N GLY A 229 3.26 -5.89 28.53
CA GLY A 229 4.50 -5.12 28.67
C GLY A 229 4.19 -3.69 29.10
N ASN A 230 4.44 -2.74 28.19
CA ASN A 230 4.22 -1.32 28.43
C ASN A 230 2.83 -0.87 27.98
N SER A 231 2.29 0.16 28.64
CA SER A 231 1.06 0.84 28.28
C SER A 231 1.34 2.33 28.09
N TYR A 232 0.76 2.92 27.06
CA TYR A 232 0.92 4.32 26.69
C TYR A 232 -0.48 4.96 26.61
N PRO A 233 -0.88 5.77 27.62
CA PRO A 233 -2.18 6.44 27.62
C PRO A 233 -2.28 7.45 26.48
N ILE A 234 -3.34 7.40 25.71
CA ILE A 234 -3.64 8.32 24.61
C ILE A 234 -5.10 8.76 24.76
N SER A 235 -5.30 10.03 25.10
CA SER A 235 -6.62 10.54 25.45
C SER A 235 -7.62 10.65 24.30
N SER A 236 -7.14 10.57 23.05
CA SER A 236 -7.95 10.71 21.82
C SER A 236 -8.49 9.40 21.26
N GLY A 237 -8.24 8.26 21.91
CA GLY A 237 -8.63 6.94 21.43
C GLY A 237 -8.03 6.63 20.04
N PRO A 238 -6.84 6.01 19.95
CA PRO A 238 -6.22 5.74 18.65
C PRO A 238 -7.05 4.76 17.82
N GLY A 239 -7.00 4.93 16.48
CA GLY A 239 -7.62 4.05 15.48
C GLY A 239 -6.66 2.97 14.98
N ALA A 240 -6.44 2.95 13.66
CA ALA A 240 -5.54 2.00 13.01
C ALA A 240 -4.09 2.14 13.49
N ILE A 241 -3.35 1.05 13.38
CA ILE A 241 -1.93 0.95 13.75
C ILE A 241 -1.14 0.24 12.66
N THR A 242 0.07 0.73 12.39
CA THR A 242 1.03 0.07 11.49
C THR A 242 2.42 0.07 12.11
N THR A 243 3.32 -0.77 11.60
CA THR A 243 4.70 -0.89 12.08
C THR A 243 5.69 -0.94 10.93
N ALA A 244 6.80 -0.23 11.10
CA ALA A 244 7.97 -0.28 10.23
C ALA A 244 9.20 0.25 10.97
N SER A 245 10.41 0.08 10.40
CA SER A 245 11.63 0.71 10.95
C SER A 245 11.82 2.11 10.35
N PHE A 246 11.14 3.11 10.90
CA PHE A 246 11.18 4.49 10.38
C PHE A 246 12.56 5.16 10.53
N ARG A 247 13.45 4.59 11.34
CA ARG A 247 14.80 5.09 11.61
C ARG A 247 15.90 4.28 10.92
N LYS A 248 15.56 3.27 10.09
CA LYS A 248 16.49 2.39 9.39
C LYS A 248 17.54 1.74 10.31
N ASN A 249 17.13 1.41 11.53
CA ASN A 249 17.98 0.78 12.55
C ASN A 249 17.58 -0.68 12.82
N ASN A 250 16.66 -1.25 11.99
CA ASN A 250 16.06 -2.58 12.13
C ASN A 250 15.26 -2.78 13.44
N ILE A 251 14.96 -1.71 14.17
CA ILE A 251 14.02 -1.74 15.29
C ILE A 251 12.68 -1.26 14.79
N LEU A 252 11.61 -1.99 15.09
CA LEU A 252 10.27 -1.64 14.67
C LEU A 252 9.75 -0.47 15.52
N ASP A 253 9.25 0.53 14.81
CA ASP A 253 8.52 1.67 15.33
C ASP A 253 7.03 1.48 15.03
N LEU A 254 6.15 2.27 15.64
CA LEU A 254 4.72 2.23 15.44
C LEU A 254 4.20 3.59 14.97
N ALA A 255 3.19 3.56 14.11
CA ALA A 255 2.40 4.72 13.73
C ALA A 255 0.91 4.43 13.97
N LEU A 256 0.24 5.30 14.72
CA LEU A 256 -1.15 5.16 15.12
C LEU A 256 -1.96 6.36 14.65
N THR A 257 -3.11 6.11 14.03
CA THR A 257 -4.03 7.19 13.69
C THR A 257 -4.71 7.72 14.94
N LEU A 258 -4.82 9.04 15.02
CA LEU A 258 -5.56 9.75 16.07
C LEU A 258 -6.83 10.32 15.45
N PRO A 259 -8.02 9.71 15.64
CA PRO A 259 -9.27 10.24 15.13
C PRO A 259 -9.55 11.64 15.68
N PHE A 260 -10.55 12.31 15.13
CA PHE A 260 -10.98 13.66 15.52
C PHE A 260 -9.94 14.78 15.32
N GLY A 261 -9.05 14.61 14.33
CA GLY A 261 -8.11 15.67 13.90
C GLY A 261 -6.74 15.62 14.58
N GLY A 262 -6.45 14.54 15.31
CA GLY A 262 -5.16 14.38 16.01
C GLY A 262 -3.97 14.02 15.10
N GLY A 263 -4.19 13.59 13.85
CA GLY A 263 -3.11 13.17 12.93
C GLY A 263 -2.63 11.74 13.16
N ILE A 264 -1.32 11.50 13.06
CA ILE A 264 -0.70 10.18 13.23
C ILE A 264 0.38 10.29 14.32
N ALA A 265 0.20 9.59 15.44
CA ALA A 265 1.18 9.51 16.52
C ALA A 265 2.28 8.50 16.17
N ILE A 266 3.53 8.88 16.37
CA ILE A 266 4.70 8.03 16.14
C ILE A 266 5.26 7.57 17.48
N TYR A 267 5.54 6.28 17.60
CA TYR A 267 6.18 5.66 18.74
C TYR A 267 7.44 4.95 18.29
N LEU A 268 8.58 5.42 18.76
CA LEU A 268 9.91 4.93 18.36
C LEU A 268 10.33 3.77 19.27
N GLY A 269 10.50 2.58 18.70
CA GLY A 269 10.86 1.37 19.43
C GLY A 269 12.26 1.42 20.02
N ASN A 270 12.45 0.91 21.23
CA ASN A 270 13.75 0.81 21.89
C ASN A 270 14.40 -0.57 21.74
N GLY A 271 13.68 -1.54 21.11
CA GLY A 271 14.16 -2.92 20.88
C GLY A 271 14.06 -3.83 22.09
N ASP A 272 13.46 -3.37 23.18
CA ASP A 272 13.20 -4.11 24.41
C ASP A 272 11.71 -4.27 24.73
N GLY A 273 10.85 -3.92 23.76
CA GLY A 273 9.39 -3.90 23.90
C GLY A 273 8.86 -2.61 24.50
N SER A 274 9.73 -1.63 24.77
CA SER A 274 9.33 -0.27 25.12
C SER A 274 9.43 0.66 23.91
N PHE A 275 8.69 1.78 23.98
CA PHE A 275 8.68 2.80 22.94
C PHE A 275 8.87 4.19 23.56
N THR A 276 9.46 5.08 22.80
CA THR A 276 9.55 6.51 23.11
C THR A 276 8.58 7.25 22.19
N GLU A 277 7.76 8.12 22.76
CA GLU A 277 6.86 8.97 21.98
C GLU A 277 7.68 9.90 21.07
N GLY A 278 7.40 9.83 19.76
CA GLY A 278 7.97 10.68 18.72
C GLY A 278 7.08 11.90 18.45
N GLU A 279 7.27 12.52 17.30
CA GLU A 279 6.40 13.60 16.86
C GLU A 279 5.04 13.07 16.38
N THR A 280 4.01 13.91 16.48
CA THR A 280 2.73 13.66 15.82
C THR A 280 2.74 14.27 14.43
N VAL A 281 2.52 13.44 13.40
CA VAL A 281 2.41 13.88 12.01
C VAL A 281 1.03 14.53 11.81
N PRO A 282 0.95 15.81 11.42
CA PRO A 282 -0.32 16.47 11.21
C PRO A 282 -1.08 15.85 10.02
N GLY A 283 -2.31 15.40 10.22
CA GLY A 283 -3.08 14.74 9.16
C GLY A 283 -4.59 14.91 9.23
N GLY A 284 -5.09 15.66 10.21
CA GLY A 284 -6.51 15.74 10.44
C GLY A 284 -7.09 14.38 10.83
N PHE A 285 -8.31 14.07 10.32
CA PHE A 285 -8.87 12.72 10.47
C PHE A 285 -8.07 11.77 9.56
N ALA A 286 -7.44 10.75 10.12
CA ALA A 286 -6.65 9.76 9.40
C ALA A 286 -7.05 8.35 9.87
N ASP A 287 -7.51 7.50 8.94
CA ASP A 287 -7.84 6.09 9.19
C ASP A 287 -8.26 5.41 7.87
N PRO A 288 -7.67 4.25 7.49
CA PRO A 288 -6.51 3.56 8.06
C PRO A 288 -5.16 4.21 7.73
N VAL A 289 -4.07 3.64 8.29
CA VAL A 289 -2.68 3.99 8.00
C VAL A 289 -1.89 2.72 7.68
N ILE A 290 -1.01 2.80 6.66
CA ILE A 290 -0.03 1.75 6.34
C ILE A 290 1.36 2.37 6.13
N ALA A 291 2.40 1.55 6.27
CA ALA A 291 3.78 1.96 6.05
C ALA A 291 4.40 1.23 4.86
N GLY A 292 5.20 1.94 4.06
CA GLY A 292 5.98 1.38 2.95
C GLY A 292 6.84 2.44 2.28
N ASP A 293 7.85 2.03 1.54
CA ASP A 293 8.76 2.93 0.80
C ASP A 293 8.15 3.27 -0.57
N ILE A 294 7.28 4.30 -0.59
CA ILE A 294 6.54 4.67 -1.80
C ILE A 294 7.39 5.50 -2.78
N ASN A 295 8.44 6.16 -2.29
CA ASN A 295 9.31 6.99 -3.12
C ASN A 295 10.60 6.28 -3.56
N GLY A 296 10.89 5.07 -3.04
CA GLY A 296 12.06 4.25 -3.38
C GLY A 296 13.37 4.75 -2.78
N ASP A 297 13.32 5.57 -1.70
CA ASP A 297 14.54 6.12 -1.06
C ASP A 297 15.13 5.21 0.04
N GLY A 298 14.44 4.11 0.34
CA GLY A 298 14.83 3.11 1.32
C GLY A 298 14.43 3.48 2.75
N TYR A 299 13.60 4.51 2.95
CA TYR A 299 12.97 4.84 4.23
C TYR A 299 11.47 4.58 4.14
N PRO A 300 10.86 3.95 5.14
CA PRO A 300 9.42 3.78 5.15
C PRO A 300 8.70 5.13 5.24
N ASP A 301 7.71 5.29 4.37
CA ASP A 301 6.76 6.38 4.33
C ASP A 301 5.46 5.95 5.02
N LEU A 302 4.55 6.89 5.29
CA LEU A 302 3.21 6.61 5.75
C LEU A 302 2.19 7.01 4.70
N LEU A 303 1.21 6.13 4.48
CA LEU A 303 0.05 6.41 3.66
C LEU A 303 -1.20 6.26 4.52
N ALA A 304 -2.07 7.26 4.47
CA ALA A 304 -3.31 7.25 5.25
C ALA A 304 -4.48 7.77 4.44
N LEU A 305 -5.68 7.27 4.70
CA LEU A 305 -6.91 7.90 4.24
C LEU A 305 -7.21 9.08 5.16
N THR A 306 -7.33 10.29 4.59
CA THR A 306 -7.49 11.51 5.37
C THR A 306 -8.62 12.39 4.84
N GLY A 307 -9.11 13.29 5.72
CA GLY A 307 -10.08 14.32 5.34
C GLY A 307 -11.54 13.87 5.43
N TYR A 308 -12.39 14.83 5.82
CA TYR A 308 -13.85 14.69 5.84
C TYR A 308 -14.48 16.07 5.57
N PRO A 309 -15.41 16.22 4.63
CA PRO A 309 -16.07 15.20 3.78
C PRO A 309 -15.27 14.83 2.52
N ASN A 310 -14.17 15.51 2.18
CA ASN A 310 -13.34 15.21 1.02
C ASN A 310 -12.26 14.21 1.42
N THR A 311 -12.34 13.00 0.89
CA THR A 311 -11.41 11.95 1.25
C THR A 311 -10.18 11.98 0.35
N TYR A 312 -9.03 11.97 0.97
CA TYR A 312 -7.73 11.92 0.32
C TYR A 312 -6.98 10.66 0.72
N LEU A 313 -6.22 10.10 -0.21
CA LEU A 313 -5.02 9.35 0.15
C LEU A 313 -3.92 10.38 0.40
N THR A 314 -3.34 10.38 1.59
CA THR A 314 -2.23 11.27 1.93
C THR A 314 -0.97 10.47 2.17
N THR A 315 0.12 10.81 1.47
CA THR A 315 1.44 10.23 1.68
C THR A 315 2.31 11.19 2.48
N TYR A 316 2.98 10.68 3.50
CA TYR A 316 3.94 11.40 4.33
C TYR A 316 5.31 10.73 4.16
N LEU A 317 6.23 11.40 3.45
CA LEU A 317 7.55 10.83 3.17
C LEU A 317 8.41 10.80 4.42
N GLY A 318 9.00 9.64 4.70
CA GLY A 318 9.90 9.43 5.84
C GLY A 318 11.26 10.09 5.64
N ASN A 319 11.82 10.67 6.68
CA ASN A 319 13.16 11.26 6.65
C ASN A 319 14.26 10.26 7.08
N GLY A 320 13.87 9.04 7.50
CA GLY A 320 14.78 8.00 7.96
C GLY A 320 15.33 8.22 9.39
N ASP A 321 14.78 9.16 10.12
CA ASP A 321 15.10 9.47 11.51
C ASP A 321 13.90 9.35 12.47
N GLY A 322 12.77 8.87 11.94
CA GLY A 322 11.49 8.74 12.66
C GLY A 322 10.58 9.96 12.51
N THR A 323 10.99 10.97 11.72
CA THR A 323 10.17 12.13 11.36
C THR A 323 9.67 12.03 9.92
N PHE A 324 8.66 12.82 9.59
CA PHE A 324 7.99 12.76 8.29
C PHE A 324 7.83 14.15 7.67
N GLN A 325 7.82 14.21 6.36
CA GLN A 325 7.56 15.43 5.59
C GLN A 325 6.07 15.77 5.59
N THR A 326 5.74 17.00 5.18
CA THR A 326 4.36 17.44 4.99
C THR A 326 3.64 16.53 4.00
N GLY A 327 2.42 16.13 4.33
CA GLY A 327 1.60 15.21 3.54
C GLY A 327 1.29 15.70 2.13
N ILE A 328 1.32 14.78 1.18
CA ILE A 328 0.93 14.97 -0.22
C ILE A 328 -0.45 14.34 -0.40
N ASN A 329 -1.44 15.13 -0.77
CA ASN A 329 -2.83 14.69 -0.89
C ASN A 329 -3.17 14.27 -2.30
N TYR A 330 -3.80 13.11 -2.46
CA TYR A 330 -4.40 12.60 -3.69
C TYR A 330 -5.91 12.50 -3.47
N LEU A 331 -6.68 13.29 -4.21
CA LEU A 331 -8.13 13.29 -4.09
C LEU A 331 -8.68 11.94 -4.60
N LEU A 332 -9.43 11.25 -3.77
CA LEU A 332 -10.15 10.03 -4.11
C LEU A 332 -11.63 10.36 -4.34
N SER A 333 -12.28 9.57 -5.20
CA SER A 333 -13.74 9.56 -5.34
C SER A 333 -14.33 8.42 -4.52
N GLY A 334 -15.60 8.53 -4.14
CA GLY A 334 -16.30 7.48 -3.41
C GLY A 334 -16.11 7.55 -1.90
N SER A 335 -16.12 6.39 -1.27
CA SER A 335 -15.96 6.21 0.18
C SER A 335 -14.84 5.19 0.44
N PRO A 336 -13.57 5.59 0.32
CA PRO A 336 -12.46 4.68 0.55
C PRO A 336 -12.48 4.16 1.99
N SER A 337 -12.27 2.85 2.13
CA SER A 337 -12.38 2.13 3.40
C SER A 337 -11.06 1.47 3.84
N ASN A 338 -10.22 1.08 2.88
CA ASN A 338 -8.95 0.43 3.18
C ASN A 338 -7.92 0.68 2.07
N ILE A 339 -6.64 0.49 2.39
CA ILE A 339 -5.51 0.68 1.47
C ILE A 339 -4.53 -0.49 1.56
N GLY A 340 -3.90 -0.82 0.44
CA GLY A 340 -2.84 -1.82 0.33
C GLY A 340 -1.71 -1.33 -0.58
N LEU A 341 -0.49 -1.78 -0.32
CA LEU A 341 0.71 -1.46 -1.10
C LEU A 341 1.23 -2.69 -1.81
N GLY A 342 1.41 -2.61 -3.14
CA GLY A 342 1.98 -3.67 -3.96
C GLY A 342 2.50 -3.13 -5.30
N ASP A 343 3.25 -3.93 -6.04
CA ASP A 343 3.70 -3.59 -7.41
C ASP A 343 2.70 -4.17 -8.42
N PHE A 344 1.68 -3.39 -8.77
CA PHE A 344 0.59 -3.87 -9.65
C PHE A 344 0.92 -3.78 -11.14
N ASN A 345 2.02 -3.12 -11.52
CA ASN A 345 2.39 -2.92 -12.93
C ASN A 345 3.74 -3.55 -13.31
N GLY A 346 4.44 -4.18 -12.37
CA GLY A 346 5.72 -4.84 -12.59
C GLY A 346 6.91 -3.89 -12.76
N ASP A 347 6.78 -2.62 -12.36
CA ASP A 347 7.86 -1.62 -12.48
C ASP A 347 8.76 -1.55 -11.23
N HIS A 348 8.48 -2.40 -10.24
CA HIS A 348 9.18 -2.54 -8.97
C HIS A 348 9.09 -1.35 -8.03
N LYS A 349 8.08 -0.51 -8.21
CA LYS A 349 7.69 0.52 -7.24
C LYS A 349 6.42 0.08 -6.54
N GLN A 350 6.26 0.55 -5.33
CA GLN A 350 5.01 0.31 -4.62
C GLN A 350 3.91 1.21 -5.18
N ASP A 351 2.86 0.60 -5.68
CA ASP A 351 1.59 1.21 -6.06
C ASP A 351 0.60 1.12 -4.90
N VAL A 352 -0.53 1.77 -5.03
CA VAL A 352 -1.57 1.77 -3.99
C VAL A 352 -2.86 1.17 -4.53
N ALA A 353 -3.43 0.22 -3.81
CA ALA A 353 -4.81 -0.23 -3.98
C ALA A 353 -5.69 0.38 -2.90
N VAL A 354 -6.86 0.87 -3.29
CA VAL A 354 -7.85 1.48 -2.39
C VAL A 354 -9.18 0.76 -2.56
N ALA A 355 -9.76 0.27 -1.47
CA ALA A 355 -11.12 -0.24 -1.46
C ALA A 355 -12.10 0.93 -1.42
N ASP A 356 -13.02 1.02 -2.38
CA ASP A 356 -14.11 2.00 -2.41
C ASP A 356 -15.40 1.33 -1.96
N TYR A 357 -15.78 1.55 -0.71
CA TYR A 357 -16.97 0.98 -0.07
C TYR A 357 -18.26 1.32 -0.83
N SER A 358 -18.44 2.58 -1.20
CA SER A 358 -19.67 3.01 -1.89
C SER A 358 -19.70 2.67 -3.38
N GLY A 359 -18.52 2.60 -4.02
CA GLY A 359 -18.37 2.23 -5.42
C GLY A 359 -18.34 0.72 -5.67
N ASN A 360 -18.26 -0.09 -4.61
CA ASN A 360 -18.08 -1.55 -4.70
C ASN A 360 -16.94 -1.91 -5.67
N SER A 361 -15.81 -1.26 -5.50
CA SER A 361 -14.69 -1.39 -6.43
C SER A 361 -13.33 -1.23 -5.73
N MET A 362 -12.31 -1.73 -6.40
CA MET A 362 -10.93 -1.43 -6.08
C MET A 362 -10.42 -0.33 -7.01
N VAL A 363 -9.83 0.69 -6.47
CA VAL A 363 -9.16 1.76 -7.22
C VAL A 363 -7.66 1.59 -7.08
N THR A 364 -6.93 1.59 -8.19
CA THR A 364 -5.47 1.57 -8.18
C THR A 364 -4.89 2.93 -8.51
N LEU A 365 -3.88 3.33 -7.74
CA LEU A 365 -3.04 4.48 -8.03
C LEU A 365 -1.64 3.96 -8.31
N LEU A 366 -1.20 4.10 -9.56
CA LEU A 366 0.14 3.68 -9.96
C LEU A 366 1.19 4.71 -9.58
N ASN A 367 2.28 4.24 -9.04
CA ASN A 367 3.43 5.05 -8.70
C ASN A 367 4.29 5.31 -9.94
N THR A 368 4.06 6.45 -10.57
CA THR A 368 4.84 6.88 -11.74
C THR A 368 6.25 7.36 -11.38
N GLY A 369 6.57 7.37 -10.08
CA GLY A 369 7.85 7.84 -9.53
C GLY A 369 7.94 9.38 -9.49
N ALA A 370 8.99 9.87 -8.83
CA ALA A 370 9.29 11.32 -8.78
C ALA A 370 9.93 11.84 -10.08
N VAL A 371 9.93 11.05 -11.15
CA VAL A 371 10.54 11.40 -12.44
C VAL A 371 9.58 11.05 -13.56
N SER A 372 9.28 12.01 -14.43
CA SER A 372 8.55 11.77 -15.65
C SER A 372 9.41 12.01 -16.88
N PHE A 373 9.11 11.30 -17.97
CA PHE A 373 9.77 11.47 -19.26
C PHE A 373 8.78 11.92 -20.33
N SER A 374 9.18 12.87 -21.17
CA SER A 374 8.39 13.31 -22.32
C SER A 374 9.26 13.43 -23.55
N PRO A 375 8.96 12.69 -24.65
CA PRO A 375 7.90 11.69 -24.78
C PRO A 375 8.17 10.44 -23.93
N THR A 376 7.11 9.72 -23.56
CA THR A 376 7.18 8.43 -22.85
C THR A 376 7.45 7.26 -23.79
N ALA A 377 7.21 7.41 -25.09
CA ALA A 377 7.43 6.38 -26.10
C ALA A 377 8.91 6.09 -26.31
N PRO A 378 9.29 4.84 -26.64
CA PRO A 378 10.65 4.48 -27.01
C PRO A 378 11.22 5.36 -28.12
N LEU A 379 12.50 5.73 -28.05
CA LEU A 379 13.15 6.48 -29.10
C LEU A 379 13.49 5.57 -30.28
N ASN A 380 12.93 5.88 -31.46
CA ASN A 380 13.18 5.13 -32.68
C ASN A 380 13.94 5.94 -33.70
N PHE A 381 15.22 5.60 -33.93
CA PHE A 381 16.11 6.27 -34.87
C PHE A 381 15.92 5.87 -36.33
N LYS A 382 14.93 5.01 -36.62
CA LYS A 382 14.63 4.53 -37.98
C LYS A 382 15.88 3.94 -38.64
N LYS A 383 16.15 4.32 -39.94
CA LYS A 383 17.33 3.87 -40.70
C LYS A 383 18.45 4.87 -40.58
N GLN A 384 19.66 4.41 -40.23
CA GLN A 384 20.88 5.19 -40.14
C GLN A 384 22.03 4.47 -40.86
N GLN A 385 22.75 5.13 -41.72
CA GLN A 385 23.90 4.55 -42.37
C GLN A 385 24.96 4.13 -41.34
N HIS A 386 25.47 2.89 -41.42
CA HIS A 386 26.50 2.43 -40.51
C HIS A 386 27.78 3.25 -40.66
N GLY A 387 28.48 3.44 -39.55
CA GLY A 387 29.65 4.30 -39.49
C GLY A 387 29.34 5.82 -39.44
N THR A 388 28.05 6.22 -39.46
CA THR A 388 27.63 7.59 -39.27
C THR A 388 26.78 7.74 -38.00
N THR A 389 26.61 8.96 -37.52
CA THR A 389 25.82 9.26 -36.31
C THR A 389 24.54 10.01 -36.71
N SER A 390 23.42 9.61 -36.13
CA SER A 390 22.12 10.25 -36.35
C SER A 390 22.05 11.65 -35.77
N ALA A 391 21.08 12.45 -36.24
CA ALA A 391 20.62 13.59 -35.45
C ALA A 391 20.15 13.14 -34.05
N PRO A 392 20.34 13.97 -33.02
CA PRO A 392 19.87 13.63 -31.68
C PRO A 392 18.34 13.60 -31.61
N GLN A 393 17.80 12.63 -30.88
CA GLN A 393 16.43 12.66 -30.37
C GLN A 393 16.47 13.03 -28.89
N THR A 394 15.48 13.77 -28.43
CA THR A 394 15.47 14.29 -27.06
C THR A 394 14.33 13.74 -26.26
N VAL A 395 14.61 13.53 -24.96
CA VAL A 395 13.62 13.26 -23.93
C VAL A 395 13.80 14.29 -22.84
N THR A 396 12.70 14.91 -22.42
CA THR A 396 12.68 15.80 -21.27
C THR A 396 12.46 14.94 -20.02
N LEU A 397 13.40 14.97 -19.08
CA LEU A 397 13.24 14.46 -17.73
C LEU A 397 12.71 15.59 -16.86
N THR A 398 11.60 15.36 -16.19
CA THR A 398 11.02 16.31 -15.21
C THR A 398 11.08 15.68 -13.84
N ASN A 399 11.65 16.38 -12.85
CA ASN A 399 11.53 16.03 -11.45
C ASN A 399 10.13 16.45 -10.97
N THR A 400 9.21 15.51 -10.89
CA THR A 400 7.84 15.73 -10.41
C THR A 400 7.75 15.67 -8.88
N GLY A 401 8.83 15.23 -8.19
CA GLY A 401 8.93 15.17 -6.74
C GLY A 401 9.13 16.53 -6.09
N LYS A 402 9.01 16.57 -4.76
CA LYS A 402 9.25 17.78 -3.95
C LYS A 402 10.71 17.94 -3.50
N ALA A 403 11.51 16.89 -3.57
CA ALA A 403 12.93 16.93 -3.24
C ALA A 403 13.80 17.14 -4.48
N VAL A 404 15.04 17.53 -4.28
CA VAL A 404 16.04 17.59 -5.35
C VAL A 404 16.35 16.18 -5.83
N LEU A 405 16.13 15.93 -7.12
CA LEU A 405 16.52 14.68 -7.78
C LEU A 405 18.03 14.67 -7.98
N LYS A 406 18.75 13.75 -7.37
CA LYS A 406 20.18 13.57 -7.54
C LYS A 406 20.43 12.50 -8.59
N ILE A 407 21.15 12.85 -9.67
CA ILE A 407 21.52 11.92 -10.75
C ILE A 407 22.96 11.46 -10.49
N SER A 408 23.12 10.17 -10.16
CA SER A 408 24.43 9.58 -9.87
C SER A 408 25.14 9.05 -11.11
N ALA A 409 24.38 8.58 -12.11
CA ALA A 409 24.92 8.09 -13.38
C ALA A 409 23.89 8.15 -14.50
N MET A 410 24.36 8.33 -15.72
CA MET A 410 23.58 8.20 -16.96
C MET A 410 24.42 7.49 -18.00
N LYS A 411 23.90 6.40 -18.59
CA LYS A 411 24.66 5.55 -19.51
C LYS A 411 23.77 5.02 -20.62
N ALA A 412 24.27 5.07 -21.87
CA ALA A 412 23.60 4.45 -23.01
C ALA A 412 24.25 3.10 -23.37
N SER A 413 23.43 2.19 -23.93
CA SER A 413 23.90 0.94 -24.54
C SER A 413 24.84 1.20 -25.72
N ALA A 414 25.67 0.20 -26.06
CA ALA A 414 26.57 0.27 -27.19
C ALA A 414 25.84 0.71 -28.48
N GLN A 415 26.50 1.52 -29.29
CA GLN A 415 25.99 2.14 -30.52
C GLN A 415 24.97 3.28 -30.29
N PHE A 416 24.67 3.62 -29.06
CA PHE A 416 23.90 4.82 -28.69
C PHE A 416 24.79 5.74 -27.87
N GLY A 417 24.69 7.05 -28.12
CA GLY A 417 25.34 8.08 -27.33
C GLY A 417 24.31 8.82 -26.50
N VAL A 418 24.68 9.25 -25.30
CA VAL A 418 23.81 10.07 -24.44
C VAL A 418 24.57 11.28 -23.94
N SER A 419 23.89 12.43 -23.94
CA SER A 419 24.30 13.66 -23.27
C SER A 419 23.07 14.30 -22.60
N SER A 420 23.27 15.15 -21.62
CA SER A 420 22.14 15.80 -20.95
C SER A 420 22.48 17.19 -20.41
N THR A 421 21.46 17.99 -20.20
CA THR A 421 21.51 19.26 -19.45
C THR A 421 21.18 19.07 -17.96
N CYS A 422 20.95 17.82 -17.52
CA CYS A 422 20.46 17.51 -16.17
C CYS A 422 21.47 17.81 -15.05
N GLY A 423 22.77 17.86 -15.37
CA GLY A 423 23.79 17.98 -14.32
C GLY A 423 23.79 16.79 -13.35
N LYS A 424 24.13 17.05 -12.09
CA LYS A 424 24.05 16.06 -11.01
C LYS A 424 22.77 16.18 -10.19
N GLU A 425 22.03 17.27 -10.36
CA GLU A 425 20.84 17.59 -9.57
C GLU A 425 19.80 18.27 -10.46
N VAL A 426 18.54 17.90 -10.27
CA VAL A 426 17.38 18.55 -10.89
C VAL A 426 16.47 19.01 -9.76
N ALA A 427 16.26 20.32 -9.62
CA ALA A 427 15.42 20.84 -8.55
C ALA A 427 13.97 20.35 -8.66
N ALA A 428 13.25 20.34 -7.53
CA ALA A 428 11.83 19.97 -7.47
C ALA A 428 11.01 20.81 -8.50
N GLY A 429 10.14 20.15 -9.24
CA GLY A 429 9.31 20.76 -10.28
C GLY A 429 10.08 21.23 -11.55
N SER A 430 11.41 21.06 -11.58
CA SER A 430 12.24 21.45 -12.72
C SER A 430 12.43 20.29 -13.70
N ASN A 431 12.87 20.66 -14.91
CA ASN A 431 13.15 19.67 -15.95
C ASN A 431 14.54 19.87 -16.56
N CYS A 432 15.01 18.86 -17.28
CA CYS A 432 16.24 18.86 -18.04
C CYS A 432 16.06 17.99 -19.28
N VAL A 433 16.96 18.14 -20.25
CA VAL A 433 16.88 17.47 -21.54
C VAL A 433 17.97 16.42 -21.64
N ILE A 434 17.57 15.20 -22.02
CA ILE A 434 18.43 14.08 -22.36
C ILE A 434 18.44 13.97 -23.87
N SER A 435 19.62 14.03 -24.49
CA SER A 435 19.81 13.93 -25.93
C SER A 435 20.49 12.60 -26.25
N VAL A 436 19.87 11.81 -27.11
CA VAL A 436 20.35 10.47 -27.50
C VAL A 436 20.67 10.48 -29.00
N THR A 437 21.78 9.88 -29.38
CA THR A 437 22.20 9.66 -30.76
C THR A 437 22.38 8.18 -31.06
N PHE A 438 22.25 7.82 -32.33
CA PHE A 438 22.45 6.44 -32.78
C PHE A 438 23.61 6.36 -33.79
N SER A 439 24.60 5.50 -33.53
CA SER A 439 25.80 5.31 -34.35
C SER A 439 26.01 3.83 -34.65
N PRO A 440 25.23 3.21 -35.56
CA PRO A 440 25.32 1.80 -35.85
C PRO A 440 26.69 1.47 -36.46
N LYS A 441 27.35 0.41 -35.93
CA LYS A 441 28.62 -0.11 -36.43
C LYS A 441 28.44 -1.18 -37.51
N THR A 442 27.26 -1.77 -37.61
CA THR A 442 26.90 -2.82 -38.55
C THR A 442 25.46 -2.69 -39.01
N GLN A 443 25.13 -3.30 -40.15
CA GLN A 443 23.77 -3.35 -40.67
C GLN A 443 22.82 -4.16 -39.75
N GLY A 444 21.50 -3.94 -39.92
CA GLY A 444 20.42 -4.65 -39.22
C GLY A 444 19.82 -3.89 -38.05
N ALA A 445 18.75 -4.44 -37.52
CA ALA A 445 18.05 -3.88 -36.37
C ALA A 445 18.94 -3.85 -35.11
N LYS A 446 18.82 -2.78 -34.34
CA LYS A 446 19.51 -2.54 -33.07
C LYS A 446 18.51 -2.10 -32.02
N SER A 447 18.67 -2.61 -30.83
CA SER A 447 17.97 -2.19 -29.64
C SER A 447 18.96 -1.81 -28.54
N GLY A 448 18.53 -1.02 -27.60
CA GLY A 448 19.33 -0.61 -26.46
C GLY A 448 18.53 0.23 -25.48
N THR A 449 19.20 0.75 -24.47
CA THR A 449 18.61 1.57 -23.43
C THR A 449 19.49 2.75 -23.06
N VAL A 450 18.90 3.82 -22.55
CA VAL A 450 19.58 4.75 -21.65
C VAL A 450 19.13 4.38 -20.23
N THR A 451 20.10 4.12 -19.36
CA THR A 451 19.87 3.92 -17.93
C THR A 451 20.28 5.14 -17.15
N ILE A 452 19.44 5.58 -16.21
CA ILE A 452 19.65 6.75 -15.38
C ILE A 452 19.52 6.32 -13.92
N ASN A 453 20.62 6.41 -13.17
CA ASN A 453 20.61 6.15 -11.73
C ASN A 453 20.37 7.47 -11.03
N ASP A 454 19.29 7.58 -10.30
CA ASP A 454 18.90 8.79 -9.58
C ASP A 454 18.37 8.46 -8.16
N SER A 455 18.02 9.49 -7.41
CA SER A 455 17.51 9.34 -6.03
C SER A 455 16.00 9.09 -5.95
N ALA A 456 15.29 9.04 -7.08
CA ALA A 456 13.85 8.77 -7.09
C ALA A 456 13.54 7.27 -7.06
N SER A 457 14.52 6.41 -7.35
CA SER A 457 14.33 4.97 -7.36
C SER A 457 15.61 4.24 -7.02
N SER A 458 15.50 3.12 -6.31
CA SER A 458 16.62 2.19 -6.08
C SER A 458 17.07 1.45 -7.35
N LYS A 459 16.22 1.46 -8.40
CA LYS A 459 16.54 0.88 -9.72
C LYS A 459 16.74 1.99 -10.74
N PRO A 460 17.59 1.78 -11.75
CA PRO A 460 17.77 2.76 -12.81
C PRO A 460 16.48 3.03 -13.56
N GLN A 461 16.19 4.31 -13.86
CA GLN A 461 15.19 4.69 -14.86
C GLN A 461 15.69 4.25 -16.24
N VAL A 462 14.78 3.81 -17.12
CA VAL A 462 15.14 3.26 -18.43
C VAL A 462 14.39 3.97 -19.55
N ILE A 463 15.11 4.37 -20.58
CA ILE A 463 14.56 4.84 -21.85
C ILE A 463 14.91 3.79 -22.91
N GLU A 464 13.90 3.18 -23.50
CA GLU A 464 14.06 2.19 -24.55
C GLU A 464 14.46 2.83 -25.88
N LEU A 465 15.40 2.19 -26.59
CA LEU A 465 15.97 2.69 -27.83
C LEU A 465 15.89 1.64 -28.93
N SER A 466 15.61 2.09 -30.16
CA SER A 466 15.64 1.22 -31.34
C SER A 466 16.14 1.99 -32.57
N GLY A 467 16.70 1.26 -33.54
CA GLY A 467 17.15 1.80 -34.83
C GLY A 467 17.60 0.70 -35.78
N THR A 468 17.81 1.04 -37.04
CA THR A 468 18.29 0.09 -38.07
C THR A 468 19.54 0.66 -38.75
N GLY A 469 20.67 -0.05 -38.64
CA GLY A 469 21.87 0.24 -39.43
C GLY A 469 21.66 -0.17 -40.89
N THR A 470 22.01 0.68 -41.85
CA THR A 470 21.88 0.45 -43.28
C THR A 470 23.22 0.62 -43.98
#